data_af7e75ddf54c2a114b9288c6252063e0
#
_entry.id   af7e75ddf54c2a114b9288c6252063e0
#
_cell.length_a   1.000
_cell.length_b   1.000
_cell.length_c   1.000
_cell.angle_alpha   90.00
_cell.angle_beta   90.00
_cell.angle_gamma   90.00
#
_symmetry.space_group_name_H-M   'P 1'
#
loop_
_entity.id
_entity.type
_entity.pdbx_description
1 polymer ?
#
loop_
_entity_poly.entity_id
_entity_poly.type
_entity_poly.pdbx_seq_one_letter_code
_entity_poly.pdbx_strand_id
1 'polypeptide(L)' 'MAQTIDARGLSCPQPVVLTKNALDKAPPSCEVLVDNPTARENVTRYAERAGYRVSVSADGEDYRLTLVK' A
#
# COMPACT_ATOMS: atom_id res chain seq x y z
N MET A 1 -1.85 16.47 -0.40
CA MET A 1 -1.33 15.69 0.72
C MET A 1 -1.44 14.20 0.45
N ALA A 2 -0.42 13.45 0.81
CA ALA A 2 -0.47 12.00 0.65
C ALA A 2 -1.43 11.40 1.69
N GLN A 3 -2.28 10.50 1.25
CA GLN A 3 -3.16 9.76 2.13
C GLN A 3 -2.39 8.57 2.72
N THR A 4 -2.53 8.34 4.01
CA THR A 4 -1.91 7.19 4.68
C THR A 4 -2.97 6.16 5.02
N ILE A 5 -2.74 4.92 4.62
CA ILE A 5 -3.62 3.80 4.91
C ILE A 5 -2.90 2.87 5.87
N ASP A 6 -3.50 2.64 7.03
CA ASP A 6 -2.95 1.72 8.01
C ASP A 6 -3.62 0.35 7.81
N ALA A 7 -2.88 -0.56 7.18
CA ALA A 7 -3.38 -1.91 6.92
C ALA A 7 -2.68 -2.95 7.80
N ARG A 8 -2.04 -2.49 8.88
CA ARG A 8 -1.37 -3.40 9.80
C ARG A 8 -2.41 -4.20 10.59
N GLY A 9 -2.06 -5.45 10.89
CA GLY A 9 -2.94 -6.34 11.64
C GLY A 9 -4.09 -6.92 10.83
N LEU A 10 -4.14 -6.66 9.53
CA LEU A 10 -5.19 -7.18 8.66
C LEU A 10 -4.70 -8.39 7.88
N SER A 11 -5.60 -9.35 7.69
CA SER A 11 -5.31 -10.53 6.88
C SER A 11 -5.54 -10.28 5.41
N CYS A 12 -4.80 -10.98 4.56
CA CYS A 12 -5.06 -10.98 3.12
C CYS A 12 -6.50 -11.46 2.86
N PRO A 13 -7.29 -10.81 1.97
CA PRO A 13 -6.87 -9.79 1.02
C PRO A 13 -7.14 -8.34 1.48
N GLN A 14 -7.40 -8.09 2.76
CA GLN A 14 -7.85 -6.78 3.22
C GLN A 14 -6.87 -5.64 2.94
N PRO A 15 -5.54 -5.80 3.10
CA PRO A 15 -4.63 -4.71 2.74
C PRO A 15 -4.77 -4.29 1.29
N VAL A 16 -4.97 -5.26 0.38
CA VAL A 16 -5.17 -4.97 -1.03
C VAL A 16 -6.51 -4.27 -1.27
N VAL A 17 -7.55 -4.69 -0.56
CA VAL A 17 -8.88 -4.07 -0.69
C VAL A 17 -8.83 -2.61 -0.24
N LEU A 18 -8.16 -2.32 0.87
CA LEU A 18 -8.02 -0.94 1.34
C LEU A 18 -7.24 -0.10 0.33
N THR A 19 -6.18 -0.66 -0.23
CA THR A 19 -5.38 0.02 -1.25
C THR A 19 -6.23 0.29 -2.49
N LYS A 20 -6.99 -0.70 -2.92
CA LYS A 20 -7.88 -0.54 -4.08
C LYS A 20 -8.85 0.61 -3.86
N ASN A 21 -9.50 0.64 -2.71
CA ASN A 21 -10.47 1.68 -2.40
C ASN A 21 -9.83 3.07 -2.40
N ALA A 22 -8.60 3.18 -1.89
CA ALA A 22 -7.89 4.46 -1.90
C ALA A 22 -7.50 4.86 -3.33
N LEU A 23 -7.01 3.91 -4.13
CA LEU A 23 -6.58 4.21 -5.49
C LEU A 23 -7.73 4.45 -6.46
N ASP A 24 -8.95 4.01 -6.11
CA ASP A 24 -10.12 4.29 -6.93
C ASP A 24 -10.38 5.78 -7.09
N LYS A 25 -9.90 6.59 -6.15
CA LYS A 25 -9.99 8.06 -6.23
C LYS A 25 -8.83 8.66 -7.02
N ALA A 26 -7.95 7.84 -7.55
CA ALA A 26 -6.79 8.24 -8.34
C ALA A 26 -5.96 9.34 -7.68
N PRO A 27 -5.56 9.18 -6.41
CA PRO A 27 -4.73 10.20 -5.76
C PRO A 27 -3.35 10.27 -6.41
N PRO A 28 -2.68 11.44 -6.40
CA PRO A 28 -1.34 11.54 -6.98
C PRO A 28 -0.30 10.77 -6.17
N SER A 29 -0.53 10.58 -4.87
CA SER A 29 0.35 9.79 -4.02
C SER A 29 -0.44 9.22 -2.85
N CYS A 30 0.09 8.12 -2.29
CA CYS A 30 -0.57 7.43 -1.21
C CYS A 30 0.47 6.61 -0.45
N GLU A 31 0.30 6.47 0.86
CA GLU A 31 1.16 5.61 1.67
C GLU A 31 0.34 4.49 2.28
N VAL A 32 0.90 3.28 2.29
CA VAL A 32 0.25 2.12 2.87
C VAL A 32 1.20 1.48 3.89
N LEU A 33 0.70 1.24 5.08
CA LEU A 33 1.46 0.55 6.13
C LEU A 33 0.99 -0.88 6.24
N VAL A 34 1.92 -1.82 6.17
CA VAL A 34 1.63 -3.25 6.32
C VAL A 34 2.65 -3.84 7.29
N ASP A 35 2.34 -4.99 7.87
CA ASP A 35 3.16 -5.59 8.90
C ASP A 35 3.69 -6.98 8.55
N ASN A 36 3.60 -7.37 7.27
CA ASN A 36 4.13 -8.67 6.86
C ASN A 36 4.53 -8.63 5.38
N PRO A 37 5.47 -9.52 4.98
CA PRO A 37 5.97 -9.53 3.59
C PRO A 37 4.91 -9.88 2.56
N THR A 38 3.95 -10.72 2.92
CA THR A 38 2.90 -11.13 1.98
C THR A 38 2.02 -9.93 1.61
N ALA A 39 1.59 -9.16 2.61
CA ALA A 39 0.80 -7.96 2.35
C ALA A 39 1.60 -6.94 1.56
N ARG A 40 2.88 -6.75 1.92
CA ARG A 40 3.76 -5.85 1.19
C ARG A 40 3.81 -6.21 -0.29
N GLU A 41 4.02 -7.48 -0.61
CA GLU A 41 4.12 -7.93 -1.99
C GLU A 41 2.79 -7.76 -2.73
N ASN A 42 1.70 -8.14 -2.10
CA ASN A 42 0.38 -8.06 -2.74
C ASN A 42 -0.02 -6.63 -3.03
N VAL A 43 0.19 -5.72 -2.08
CA VAL A 43 -0.12 -4.30 -2.27
C VAL A 43 0.77 -3.69 -3.36
N THR A 44 2.06 -4.03 -3.33
CA THR A 44 3.00 -3.54 -4.34
C THR A 44 2.55 -3.96 -5.74
N ARG A 45 2.21 -5.22 -5.89
CA ARG A 45 1.78 -5.76 -7.18
C ARG A 45 0.52 -5.09 -7.68
N TYR A 46 -0.45 -4.89 -6.80
CA TYR A 46 -1.69 -4.24 -7.17
C TYR A 46 -1.45 -2.78 -7.59
N ALA A 47 -0.65 -2.07 -6.81
CA ALA A 47 -0.38 -0.66 -7.10
C ALA A 47 0.36 -0.49 -8.42
N GLU A 48 1.31 -1.37 -8.71
CA GLU A 48 2.03 -1.32 -9.98
C GLU A 48 1.09 -1.54 -11.16
N ARG A 49 0.15 -2.46 -11.03
CA ARG A 49 -0.86 -2.69 -12.07
C ARG A 49 -1.77 -1.49 -12.27
N ALA A 50 -1.99 -0.73 -11.21
CA ALA A 50 -2.81 0.48 -11.28
C ALA A 50 -2.05 1.68 -11.83
N GLY A 51 -0.78 1.51 -12.19
CA GLY A 51 0.03 2.57 -12.78
C GLY A 51 0.81 3.40 -11.79
N TYR A 52 0.97 2.92 -10.57
CA TYR A 52 1.72 3.63 -9.54
C TYR A 52 3.14 3.08 -9.41
N ARG A 53 4.07 3.96 -9.06
CA ARG A 53 5.41 3.56 -8.67
C ARG A 53 5.40 3.28 -7.17
N VAL A 54 6.01 2.18 -6.78
CA VAL A 54 6.01 1.74 -5.39
C VAL A 54 7.41 1.78 -4.84
N SER A 55 7.58 2.49 -3.72
CA SER A 55 8.83 2.48 -2.94
C SER A 55 8.52 1.83 -1.61
N VAL A 56 9.35 0.89 -1.18
CA VAL A 56 9.17 0.17 0.06
C VAL A 56 10.25 0.60 1.04
N SER A 57 9.83 0.96 2.24
CA SER A 57 10.72 1.33 3.33
C SER A 57 10.41 0.46 4.53
N ALA A 58 11.44 -0.03 5.21
CA ALA A 58 11.25 -0.73 6.47
C ALA A 58 11.03 0.30 7.58
N ASP A 59 10.03 0.06 8.43
CA ASP A 59 9.70 0.94 9.55
C ASP A 59 9.56 0.07 10.79
N GLY A 60 10.68 -0.22 11.45
CA GLY A 60 10.72 -1.18 12.52
C GLY A 60 10.45 -2.58 11.96
N GLU A 61 9.43 -3.24 12.48
CA GLU A 61 9.01 -4.54 11.96
C GLU A 61 7.97 -4.43 10.85
N ASP A 62 7.54 -3.20 10.56
CA ASP A 62 6.52 -2.94 9.55
C ASP A 62 7.13 -2.47 8.25
N TYR A 63 6.31 -2.34 7.24
CA TYR A 63 6.74 -1.83 5.94
C TYR A 63 5.87 -0.65 5.56
N ARG A 64 6.50 0.40 5.07
CA ARG A 64 5.79 1.56 4.52
C ARG A 64 5.96 1.55 3.01
N LEU A 65 4.85 1.49 2.30
CA LEU A 65 4.84 1.53 0.85
C LEU A 65 4.40 2.92 0.41
N THR A 66 5.24 3.60 -0.35
CA THR A 66 4.92 4.90 -0.92
C THR A 66 4.53 4.69 -2.36
N LEU A 67 3.30 5.04 -2.70
CA LEU A 67 2.74 4.87 -4.03
C LEU A 67 2.66 6.24 -4.68
N VAL A 68 3.31 6.40 -5.83
CA VAL A 68 3.32 7.67 -6.57
C VAL A 68 2.88 7.40 -7.99
N LYS A 69 1.92 8.17 -8.45
CA LYS A 69 1.39 8.03 -9.80
C LYS A 69 2.33 8.62 -10.86
#